data_3f25ca8949e42f0bd864add647affc95
#
_entry.id   3f25ca8949e42f0bd864add647affc95
#
_cell.length_a   1.000
_cell.length_b   1.000
_cell.length_c   1.000
_cell.angle_alpha   90.00
_cell.angle_beta   90.00
_cell.angle_gamma   90.00
#
_symmetry.space_group_name_H-M   'P 1'
#
loop_
_entity.id
_entity.type
_entity.pdbx_description
1 polymer ?
#
loop_
_entity_poly.entity_id
_entity_poly.type
_entity_poly.pdbx_seq_one_letter_code
_entity_poly.pdbx_strand_id
1 'polypeptide(L)'
;MVVTGTVGTCVVALTLGLLATPLAAEAPQAGTALPWAPAPRPVILELQQALAHATGRFHAMDEAGVLRHVSDHYRSTPLTKAALREQLRVMFALYDTLRVQVRIDNAWTAGDYAWVSSTGDVAGRLRWVGTWTPILSWQHAPEVARREQGVWRLYGDQQ
;
A
#
# COMPACT_ATOMS: atom_id res chain seq x y z
N MET A 1 -2.72 -3.18 46.13
CA MET A 1 -2.17 -4.32 45.39
C MET A 1 -2.70 -4.20 43.97
N VAL A 2 -1.96 -3.49 43.08
CA VAL A 2 -2.40 -3.17 41.71
C VAL A 2 -1.81 -4.26 40.81
N VAL A 3 -2.67 -5.09 40.22
CA VAL A 3 -2.25 -6.07 39.21
C VAL A 3 -2.30 -5.37 37.83
N THR A 4 -1.14 -4.97 37.36
CA THR A 4 -0.94 -4.48 36.00
C THR A 4 -0.88 -5.69 35.07
N GLY A 5 -2.03 -6.04 34.49
CA GLY A 5 -2.11 -7.01 33.41
C GLY A 5 -1.63 -6.39 32.11
N THR A 6 -0.42 -6.75 31.68
CA THR A 6 0.13 -6.43 30.37
C THR A 6 -0.65 -7.23 29.33
N VAL A 7 -1.67 -6.62 28.73
CA VAL A 7 -2.33 -7.16 27.54
C VAL A 7 -1.32 -7.05 26.41
N GLY A 8 -0.78 -8.19 26.00
CA GLY A 8 0.11 -8.28 24.85
C GLY A 8 -0.60 -7.75 23.60
N THR A 9 -0.24 -6.56 23.20
CA THR A 9 -0.65 -5.95 21.94
C THR A 9 0.02 -6.73 20.83
N CYS A 10 -0.69 -7.70 20.27
CA CYS A 10 -0.32 -8.33 19.01
C CYS A 10 -0.61 -7.29 17.91
N VAL A 11 0.30 -6.35 17.78
CA VAL A 11 0.31 -5.42 16.65
C VAL A 11 0.72 -6.24 15.44
N VAL A 12 -0.27 -6.71 14.68
CA VAL A 12 -0.04 -7.10 13.29
C VAL A 12 0.22 -5.80 12.55
N ALA A 13 1.45 -5.33 12.65
CA ALA A 13 1.92 -4.25 11.82
C ALA A 13 1.89 -4.75 10.39
N LEU A 14 0.99 -4.22 9.58
CA LEU A 14 1.19 -4.12 8.14
C LEU A 14 2.41 -3.22 7.98
N THR A 15 3.58 -3.80 8.10
CA THR A 15 4.83 -3.09 7.80
C THR A 15 4.98 -3.00 6.29
N LEU A 16 4.18 -2.14 5.65
CA LEU A 16 4.69 -1.32 4.57
C LEU A 16 5.86 -0.59 5.20
N GLY A 17 7.09 -0.93 4.80
CA GLY A 17 8.31 -0.53 5.47
C GLY A 17 8.40 0.96 5.77
N LEU A 18 7.96 1.34 6.93
CA LEU A 18 7.99 2.69 7.46
C LEU A 18 8.99 2.76 8.61
N LEU A 19 10.25 2.90 8.25
CA LEU A 19 11.14 3.77 9.02
C LEU A 19 10.85 5.19 8.51
N ALA A 20 9.90 5.86 9.14
CA ALA A 20 9.60 7.25 8.87
C ALA A 20 10.72 8.15 9.42
N THR A 21 11.72 8.41 8.60
CA THR A 21 12.38 9.70 8.61
C THR A 21 11.55 10.62 7.71
N PRO A 22 11.30 11.90 8.11
CA PRO A 22 10.70 12.86 7.21
C PRO A 22 11.74 13.23 6.14
N LEU A 23 11.90 12.40 5.13
CA LEU A 23 12.59 12.80 3.91
C LEU A 23 11.56 13.50 3.05
N ALA A 24 11.86 14.77 2.71
CA ALA A 24 11.26 15.41 1.57
C ALA A 24 11.30 14.39 0.41
N ALA A 25 10.17 14.23 -0.29
CA ALA A 25 10.05 13.31 -1.41
C ALA A 25 10.99 13.75 -2.54
N GLU A 26 12.28 13.46 -2.40
CA GLU A 26 13.25 13.63 -3.47
C GLU A 26 13.04 12.53 -4.52
N ALA A 27 13.06 12.96 -5.77
CA ALA A 27 13.07 12.03 -6.90
C ALA A 27 14.23 11.04 -6.74
N PRO A 28 14.07 9.76 -7.12
CA PRO A 28 15.10 8.75 -6.97
C PRO A 28 16.42 9.18 -7.61
N GLN A 29 17.51 9.17 -6.84
CA GLN A 29 18.82 9.57 -7.31
C GLN A 29 19.41 8.55 -8.29
N ALA A 30 20.04 9.06 -9.33
CA ALA A 30 20.57 8.33 -10.46
C ALA A 30 21.79 7.46 -10.12
N GLY A 31 21.57 6.15 -9.97
CA GLY A 31 22.62 5.14 -10.20
C GLY A 31 22.13 4.22 -11.32
N THR A 32 22.68 4.33 -12.53
CA THR A 32 22.27 3.60 -13.77
C THR A 32 20.75 3.63 -14.05
N ALA A 33 20.09 4.64 -13.62
CA ALA A 33 18.65 4.74 -13.53
C ALA A 33 18.08 5.25 -14.85
N LEU A 34 16.99 4.61 -15.27
CA LEU A 34 16.08 5.16 -16.25
C LEU A 34 15.81 6.65 -15.89
N PRO A 35 15.82 7.57 -16.88
CA PRO A 35 15.58 9.00 -16.62
C PRO A 35 14.14 9.17 -16.13
N TRP A 36 13.98 9.37 -14.84
CA TRP A 36 12.69 9.67 -14.24
C TRP A 36 12.22 11.06 -14.64
N ALA A 37 11.01 11.16 -15.16
CA ALA A 37 10.34 12.41 -15.49
C ALA A 37 9.00 12.51 -14.76
N PRO A 38 8.50 13.72 -14.46
CA PRO A 38 7.17 13.89 -13.93
C PRO A 38 6.14 13.14 -14.78
N ALA A 39 5.25 12.39 -14.15
CA ALA A 39 4.29 11.56 -14.85
C ALA A 39 3.33 12.45 -15.68
N PRO A 40 3.10 12.15 -16.96
CA PRO A 40 2.10 12.84 -17.77
C PRO A 40 0.70 12.65 -17.19
N ARG A 41 -0.17 13.66 -17.37
CA ARG A 41 -1.55 13.61 -16.85
C ARG A 41 -2.33 12.34 -17.17
N PRO A 42 -2.27 11.75 -18.38
CA PRO A 42 -2.93 10.48 -18.68
C PRO A 42 -2.45 9.35 -17.77
N VAL A 43 -1.15 9.25 -17.51
CA VAL A 43 -0.57 8.24 -16.63
C VAL A 43 -1.03 8.43 -15.19
N ILE A 44 -1.10 9.66 -14.70
CA ILE A 44 -1.63 9.96 -13.36
C ILE A 44 -3.07 9.47 -13.24
N LEU A 45 -3.91 9.70 -14.26
CA LEU A 45 -5.29 9.24 -14.27
C LEU A 45 -5.38 7.70 -14.27
N GLU A 46 -4.54 7.02 -15.05
CA GLU A 46 -4.48 5.55 -15.05
C GLU A 46 -4.07 4.99 -13.68
N LEU A 47 -3.05 5.58 -13.03
CA LEU A 47 -2.61 5.21 -11.70
C LEU A 47 -3.73 5.42 -10.66
N GLN A 48 -4.43 6.56 -10.72
CA GLN A 48 -5.57 6.84 -9.86
C GLN A 48 -6.72 5.86 -10.08
N GLN A 49 -7.01 5.46 -11.31
CA GLN A 49 -8.02 4.45 -11.61
C GLN A 49 -7.62 3.07 -11.07
N ALA A 50 -6.37 2.66 -11.27
CA ALA A 50 -5.87 1.39 -10.72
C ALA A 50 -5.98 1.37 -9.19
N LEU A 51 -5.60 2.47 -8.53
CA LEU A 51 -5.72 2.64 -7.09
C LEU A 51 -7.20 2.60 -6.64
N ALA A 52 -8.09 3.32 -7.31
CA ALA A 52 -9.52 3.32 -7.00
C ALA A 52 -10.15 1.92 -7.14
N HIS A 53 -9.76 1.17 -8.17
CA HIS A 53 -10.21 -0.21 -8.32
C HIS A 53 -9.70 -1.11 -7.19
N ALA A 54 -8.40 -1.01 -6.84
CA ALA A 54 -7.81 -1.79 -5.75
C ALA A 54 -8.48 -1.47 -4.40
N THR A 55 -8.72 -0.19 -4.10
CA THR A 55 -9.41 0.24 -2.87
C THR A 55 -10.87 -0.23 -2.84
N GLY A 56 -11.57 -0.20 -3.97
CA GLY A 56 -12.92 -0.75 -4.08
C GLY A 56 -12.97 -2.26 -3.78
N ARG A 57 -11.99 -3.03 -4.26
CA ARG A 57 -11.86 -4.46 -3.93
C ARG A 57 -11.50 -4.68 -2.46
N PHE A 58 -10.66 -3.83 -1.91
CA PHE A 58 -10.32 -3.89 -0.49
C PHE A 58 -11.55 -3.63 0.41
N HIS A 59 -12.36 -2.62 0.11
CA HIS A 59 -13.62 -2.37 0.81
C HIS A 59 -14.59 -3.54 0.71
N ALA A 60 -14.62 -4.23 -0.44
CA ALA A 60 -15.43 -5.43 -0.65
C ALA A 60 -14.82 -6.69 -0.02
N MET A 61 -13.65 -6.60 0.65
CA MET A 61 -12.90 -7.74 1.19
C MET A 61 -12.59 -8.82 0.14
N ASP A 62 -12.46 -8.41 -1.12
CA ASP A 62 -12.13 -9.27 -2.25
C ASP A 62 -10.60 -9.41 -2.37
N GLU A 63 -10.03 -10.40 -1.66
CA GLU A 63 -8.59 -10.70 -1.67
C GLU A 63 -8.05 -10.85 -3.10
N ALA A 64 -8.73 -11.68 -3.89
CA ALA A 64 -8.28 -11.95 -5.25
C ALA A 64 -8.36 -10.69 -6.12
N GLY A 65 -9.37 -9.86 -5.92
CA GLY A 65 -9.53 -8.58 -6.58
C GLY A 65 -8.42 -7.59 -6.24
N VAL A 66 -8.05 -7.46 -4.98
CA VAL A 66 -6.91 -6.64 -4.53
C VAL A 66 -5.61 -7.13 -5.15
N LEU A 67 -5.32 -8.44 -5.07
CA LEU A 67 -4.08 -9.02 -5.55
C LEU A 67 -3.90 -8.98 -7.07
N ARG A 68 -4.95 -8.76 -7.85
CA ARG A 68 -4.85 -8.48 -9.29
C ARG A 68 -4.16 -7.15 -9.59
N HIS A 69 -4.19 -6.20 -8.65
CA HIS A 69 -3.48 -4.92 -8.74
C HIS A 69 -2.06 -4.97 -8.18
N VAL A 70 -1.59 -6.16 -7.78
CA VAL A 70 -0.24 -6.40 -7.29
C VAL A 70 0.49 -7.31 -8.27
N SER A 71 1.69 -6.92 -8.68
CA SER A 71 2.56 -7.70 -9.55
C SER A 71 2.90 -9.06 -8.93
N ASP A 72 3.07 -10.10 -9.76
CA ASP A 72 3.59 -11.38 -9.28
C ASP A 72 5.05 -11.28 -8.82
N HIS A 73 5.75 -10.23 -9.28
CA HIS A 73 7.12 -9.91 -8.88
C HIS A 73 7.18 -8.89 -7.73
N TYR A 74 6.05 -8.61 -7.08
CA TYR A 74 6.02 -7.65 -5.97
C TYR A 74 6.99 -8.02 -4.86
N ARG A 75 7.84 -7.04 -4.50
CA ARG A 75 8.75 -7.10 -3.36
C ARG A 75 8.85 -5.73 -2.71
N SER A 76 8.64 -5.69 -1.41
CA SER A 76 8.93 -4.56 -0.54
C SER A 76 9.45 -5.17 0.76
N THR A 77 10.77 -5.20 0.91
CA THR A 77 11.46 -6.01 1.92
C THR A 77 10.96 -5.75 3.34
N PRO A 78 10.54 -6.78 4.09
CA PRO A 78 10.59 -8.22 3.77
C PRO A 78 9.32 -8.77 3.07
N LEU A 79 8.43 -7.92 2.57
CA LEU A 79 7.10 -8.27 2.10
C LEU A 79 7.10 -8.77 0.64
N THR A 80 6.44 -9.90 0.40
CA THR A 80 6.17 -10.45 -0.93
C THR A 80 4.67 -10.46 -1.21
N LYS A 81 4.26 -10.69 -2.47
CA LYS A 81 2.84 -10.86 -2.80
C LYS A 81 2.17 -11.97 -1.98
N ALA A 82 2.89 -13.06 -1.69
CA ALA A 82 2.38 -14.15 -0.84
C ALA A 82 2.16 -13.68 0.61
N ALA A 83 3.11 -12.95 1.18
CA ALA A 83 2.97 -12.39 2.51
C ALA A 83 1.84 -11.35 2.58
N LEU A 84 1.71 -10.50 1.55
CA LEU A 84 0.59 -9.55 1.45
C LEU A 84 -0.76 -10.28 1.41
N ARG A 85 -0.85 -11.42 0.71
CA ARG A 85 -2.07 -12.26 0.72
C ARG A 85 -2.45 -12.71 2.12
N GLU A 86 -1.49 -13.23 2.88
CA GLU A 86 -1.75 -13.67 4.26
C GLU A 86 -2.17 -12.52 5.17
N GLN A 87 -1.56 -11.34 5.00
CA GLN A 87 -1.98 -10.14 5.74
C GLN A 87 -3.43 -9.74 5.42
N LEU A 88 -3.82 -9.77 4.13
CA LEU A 88 -5.20 -9.50 3.72
C LEU A 88 -6.17 -10.50 4.34
N ARG A 89 -5.84 -11.79 4.34
CA ARG A 89 -6.67 -12.83 4.97
C ARG A 89 -6.88 -12.60 6.45
N VAL A 90 -5.82 -12.32 7.19
CA VAL A 90 -5.89 -12.02 8.62
C VAL A 90 -6.76 -10.77 8.85
N MET A 91 -6.54 -9.72 8.07
CA MET A 91 -7.31 -8.48 8.19
C MET A 91 -8.80 -8.72 7.90
N PHE A 92 -9.14 -9.41 6.82
CA PHE A 92 -10.52 -9.71 6.44
C PHE A 92 -11.22 -10.69 7.41
N ALA A 93 -10.45 -11.48 8.15
CA ALA A 93 -11.00 -12.32 9.23
C ALA A 93 -11.30 -11.51 10.51
N LEU A 94 -10.44 -10.56 10.86
CA LEU A 94 -10.57 -9.76 12.09
C LEU A 94 -11.64 -8.67 12.01
N TYR A 95 -11.77 -8.05 10.84
CA TYR A 95 -12.67 -6.92 10.64
C TYR A 95 -13.89 -7.32 9.81
N ASP A 96 -15.05 -6.73 10.09
CA ASP A 96 -16.27 -6.91 9.30
C ASP A 96 -16.49 -5.77 8.31
N THR A 97 -15.82 -4.64 8.53
CA THR A 97 -15.87 -3.47 7.67
C THR A 97 -14.51 -2.80 7.67
N LEU A 98 -14.02 -2.45 6.50
CA LEU A 98 -12.77 -1.73 6.30
C LEU A 98 -13.03 -0.41 5.58
N ARG A 99 -12.28 0.62 5.95
CA ARG A 99 -12.20 1.90 5.27
C ARG A 99 -10.77 2.17 4.91
N VAL A 100 -10.54 2.56 3.67
CA VAL A 100 -9.24 3.03 3.20
C VAL A 100 -9.46 4.36 2.50
N GLN A 101 -8.61 5.33 2.83
CA GLN A 101 -8.49 6.58 2.12
C GLN A 101 -7.04 6.68 1.67
N VAL A 102 -6.85 6.89 0.39
CA VAL A 102 -5.50 7.01 -0.18
C VAL A 102 -5.55 7.98 -1.36
N ARG A 103 -4.50 8.80 -1.44
CA ARG A 103 -4.30 9.73 -2.55
C ARG A 103 -2.86 9.62 -3.03
N ILE A 104 -2.69 9.84 -4.32
CA ILE A 104 -1.36 10.02 -4.92
C ILE A 104 -0.98 11.49 -4.73
N ASP A 105 0.16 11.72 -4.07
CA ASP A 105 0.72 13.04 -3.86
C ASP A 105 1.55 13.48 -5.07
N ASN A 106 2.42 12.58 -5.54
CA ASN A 106 3.31 12.81 -6.68
C ASN A 106 3.52 11.52 -7.47
N ALA A 107 3.86 11.64 -8.74
CA ALA A 107 4.23 10.50 -9.58
C ALA A 107 5.31 10.91 -10.61
N TRP A 108 6.27 10.02 -10.83
CA TRP A 108 7.29 10.10 -11.87
C TRP A 108 7.25 8.81 -12.70
N THR A 109 7.65 8.89 -13.95
CA THR A 109 7.66 7.72 -14.84
C THR A 109 9.00 7.55 -15.52
N ALA A 110 9.35 6.27 -15.78
CA ALA A 110 10.49 5.88 -16.59
C ALA A 110 10.13 4.58 -17.33
N GLY A 111 9.78 4.69 -18.62
CA GLY A 111 9.27 3.55 -19.39
C GLY A 111 7.99 2.96 -18.78
N ASP A 112 8.02 1.66 -18.49
CA ASP A 112 6.88 0.94 -17.88
C ASP A 112 6.84 1.03 -16.35
N TYR A 113 7.67 1.87 -15.75
CA TYR A 113 7.70 2.07 -14.30
C TYR A 113 7.15 3.44 -13.92
N ALA A 114 6.46 3.47 -12.79
CA ALA A 114 6.04 4.69 -12.12
C ALA A 114 6.49 4.64 -10.66
N TRP A 115 7.22 5.66 -10.23
CA TRP A 115 7.48 5.92 -8.83
C TRP A 115 6.37 6.84 -8.32
N VAL A 116 5.68 6.42 -7.28
CA VAL A 116 4.50 7.09 -6.75
C VAL A 116 4.72 7.39 -5.28
N SER A 117 4.45 8.63 -4.87
CA SER A 117 4.35 8.99 -3.46
C SER A 117 2.88 9.09 -3.09
N SER A 118 2.47 8.48 -1.99
CA SER A 118 1.08 8.46 -1.56
C SER A 118 0.93 8.78 -0.07
N THR A 119 -0.24 9.32 0.27
CA THR A 119 -0.68 9.53 1.65
C THR A 119 -2.02 8.84 1.86
N GLY A 120 -2.19 8.18 3.01
CA GLY A 120 -3.44 7.50 3.28
C GLY A 120 -3.57 6.95 4.69
N ASP A 121 -4.72 6.35 4.93
CA ASP A 121 -5.05 5.66 6.18
C ASP A 121 -5.98 4.47 5.92
N VAL A 122 -5.92 3.52 6.84
CA VAL A 122 -6.80 2.36 6.90
C VAL A 122 -7.37 2.25 8.31
N ALA A 123 -8.67 2.09 8.40
CA ALA A 123 -9.37 1.78 9.64
C ALA A 123 -10.30 0.58 9.45
N GLY A 124 -10.50 -0.19 10.51
CA GLY A 124 -11.37 -1.36 10.49
C GLY A 124 -12.31 -1.41 11.68
N ARG A 125 -13.50 -1.96 11.47
CA ARG A 125 -14.43 -2.27 12.54
C ARG A 125 -14.23 -3.72 12.95
N LEU A 126 -13.85 -3.95 14.22
CA LEU A 126 -13.62 -5.29 14.76
C LEU A 126 -14.93 -6.09 14.77
N ARG A 127 -14.89 -7.29 14.19
CA ARG A 127 -16.05 -8.16 13.93
C ARG A 127 -16.88 -8.46 15.16
N TRP A 128 -16.25 -8.73 16.28
CA TRP A 128 -16.97 -9.19 17.48
C TRP A 128 -17.28 -8.08 18.48
N VAL A 129 -16.58 -6.96 18.38
CA VAL A 129 -16.70 -5.83 19.32
C VAL A 129 -17.45 -4.66 18.69
N GLY A 130 -17.47 -4.57 17.37
CA GLY A 130 -18.10 -3.49 16.63
C GLY A 130 -17.36 -2.15 16.74
N THR A 131 -16.18 -2.10 17.36
CA THR A 131 -15.38 -0.89 17.55
C THR A 131 -14.51 -0.61 16.34
N TRP A 132 -14.50 0.65 15.91
CA TRP A 132 -13.57 1.13 14.89
C TRP A 132 -12.18 1.34 15.48
N THR A 133 -11.17 0.78 14.82
CA THR A 133 -9.77 0.94 15.20
C THR A 133 -8.95 1.42 14.00
N PRO A 134 -8.01 2.37 14.20
CA PRO A 134 -7.02 2.66 13.18
C PRO A 134 -6.11 1.43 13.01
N ILE A 135 -5.82 1.08 11.76
CA ILE A 135 -4.94 -0.05 11.42
C ILE A 135 -3.58 0.48 10.97
N LEU A 136 -3.59 1.45 10.05
CA LEU A 136 -2.38 1.99 9.43
C LEU A 136 -2.64 3.42 8.99
N SER A 137 -1.61 4.26 9.06
CA SER A 137 -1.57 5.55 8.37
C SER A 137 -0.16 5.83 7.87
N TRP A 138 -0.06 6.51 6.73
CA TRP A 138 1.22 6.89 6.13
C TRP A 138 1.13 8.24 5.43
N GLN A 139 2.27 8.90 5.30
CA GLN A 139 2.38 10.18 4.61
C GLN A 139 3.58 10.12 3.67
N HIS A 140 3.35 10.52 2.41
CA HIS A 140 4.37 10.57 1.36
C HIS A 140 5.17 9.26 1.20
N ALA A 141 4.52 8.12 1.48
CA ALA A 141 5.19 6.82 1.34
C ALA A 141 5.49 6.53 -0.13
N PRO A 142 6.74 6.18 -0.46
CA PRO A 142 7.14 5.87 -1.82
C PRO A 142 6.76 4.42 -2.17
N GLU A 143 6.31 4.23 -3.40
CA GLU A 143 6.01 2.91 -3.97
C GLU A 143 6.32 2.90 -5.46
N VAL A 144 6.71 1.75 -5.98
CA VAL A 144 6.89 1.57 -7.42
C VAL A 144 5.71 0.79 -7.97
N ALA A 145 5.11 1.32 -9.02
CA ALA A 145 4.17 0.61 -9.87
C ALA A 145 4.84 0.24 -11.20
N ARG A 146 4.43 -0.86 -11.78
CA ARG A 146 4.86 -1.31 -13.11
C ARG A 146 3.67 -1.53 -14.01
N ARG A 147 3.79 -1.14 -15.29
CA ARG A 147 2.79 -1.44 -16.31
C ARG A 147 3.03 -2.85 -16.85
N GLU A 148 2.11 -3.75 -16.55
CA GLU A 148 2.13 -5.15 -16.99
C GLU A 148 0.89 -5.43 -17.83
N GLN A 149 1.08 -5.82 -19.09
CA GLN A 149 -0.02 -6.06 -20.02
C GLN A 149 -0.99 -4.88 -20.14
N GLY A 150 -0.45 -3.65 -20.12
CA GLY A 150 -1.25 -2.41 -20.21
C GLY A 150 -1.91 -1.95 -18.91
N VAL A 151 -1.73 -2.67 -17.80
CA VAL A 151 -2.32 -2.34 -16.49
C VAL A 151 -1.24 -1.99 -15.49
N TRP A 152 -1.42 -0.91 -14.75
CA TRP A 152 -0.55 -0.56 -13.63
C TRP A 152 -0.78 -1.48 -12.44
N ARG A 153 0.31 -2.09 -11.95
CA ARG A 153 0.32 -2.96 -10.77
C ARG A 153 1.36 -2.49 -9.78
N LEU A 154 1.06 -2.65 -8.51
CA LEU A 154 2.02 -2.42 -7.43
C LEU A 154 3.19 -3.40 -7.57
N TYR A 155 4.40 -2.87 -7.64
CA TYR A 155 5.62 -3.65 -7.90
C TYR A 155 6.54 -3.69 -6.67
N GLY A 156 6.41 -2.70 -5.76
CA GLY A 156 7.23 -2.56 -4.57
C GLY A 156 8.57 -1.87 -4.84
N ASP A 157 9.36 -1.71 -3.79
CA ASP A 157 10.64 -1.01 -3.83
C ASP A 157 11.79 -1.83 -4.40
N GLN A 158 11.62 -3.16 -4.55
CA GLN A 158 12.60 -4.11 -5.09
C GLN A 158 13.96 -4.15 -4.31
N GLN A 159 13.97 -3.69 -3.05
CA GLN A 159 15.14 -3.76 -2.17
C GLN A 159 15.37 -5.14 -1.57
#